data_de6e7f8f63159ff70078d1b3620d4220
#
_entry.id   de6e7f8f63159ff70078d1b3620d4220
#
_cell.length_a   1.000
_cell.length_b   1.000
_cell.length_c   1.000
_cell.angle_alpha   90.00
_cell.angle_beta   90.00
_cell.angle_gamma   90.00
#
_symmetry.space_group_name_H-M   'P 1'
#
loop_
_entity.id
_entity.type
_entity.pdbx_description
1 polymer ?
#
loop_
_entity_poly.entity_id
_entity_poly.type
_entity_poly.pdbx_seq_one_letter_code
_entity_poly.pdbx_strand_id
1 'polypeptide(L)'
;MPAATMAVALGARRSSHSLVVIGCPVHPDNLSETILYLLYQAAGAAPMIPLDEHLRPQWLFGATVHEGCDRAGYYEQGEFAKTYDSPKCLVKLGCWGPVVKCNVPKRGWINGVGGCPNVGGICIGCTMPGFPDKFMPFMDAPPGSLVSGTASMAYGSVIRSLRNITLKKRAQFISCGSTVDCPARGTRLH
;
A
#
# COMPACT_ATOMS: atom_id res chain seq x y z
N MET A 1 -11.40 13.99 -17.90
CA MET A 1 -12.57 13.48 -17.13
C MET A 1 -12.28 13.69 -15.67
N PRO A 2 -13.12 14.37 -14.89
CA PRO A 2 -12.86 14.56 -13.47
C PRO A 2 -12.87 13.20 -12.77
N ALA A 3 -11.89 12.95 -11.92
CA ALA A 3 -11.91 11.80 -11.03
C ALA A 3 -13.23 11.80 -10.25
N ALA A 4 -13.95 10.69 -10.24
CA ALA A 4 -15.21 10.60 -9.53
C ALA A 4 -14.95 10.73 -8.02
N THR A 5 -15.03 11.97 -7.53
CA THR A 5 -14.97 12.28 -6.10
C THR A 5 -16.39 12.21 -5.59
N MET A 6 -16.72 11.18 -4.84
CA MET A 6 -18.01 11.09 -4.18
C MET A 6 -17.87 11.67 -2.78
N ALA A 7 -18.34 12.90 -2.60
CA ALA A 7 -18.48 13.51 -1.29
C ALA A 7 -19.85 13.14 -0.71
N VAL A 8 -19.87 12.37 0.37
CA VAL A 8 -21.10 12.07 1.11
C VAL A 8 -21.24 13.09 2.23
N ALA A 9 -22.16 14.04 2.08
CA ALA A 9 -22.51 14.97 3.14
C ALA A 9 -23.63 14.37 3.99
N LEU A 10 -23.29 13.93 5.21
CA LEU A 10 -24.27 13.51 6.21
C LEU A 10 -24.66 14.73 7.07
N GLY A 11 -25.86 15.24 6.87
CA GLY A 11 -26.45 16.27 7.70
C GLY A 11 -26.82 15.76 9.08
N ALA A 12 -25.94 15.97 10.05
CA ALA A 12 -26.27 15.92 11.46
C ALA A 12 -25.88 17.25 12.09
N ARG A 13 -26.76 17.79 12.91
CA ARG A 13 -26.65 19.11 13.55
C ARG A 13 -25.25 19.37 14.11
N ARG A 14 -24.62 20.46 13.63
CA ARG A 14 -23.37 21.07 14.09
C ARG A 14 -22.08 20.25 13.89
N SER A 15 -21.70 20.14 12.73
CA SER A 15 -20.42 20.18 12.03
C SER A 15 -20.57 19.35 10.76
N SER A 16 -20.45 19.99 9.62
CA SER A 16 -20.44 19.31 8.32
C SER A 16 -19.12 18.52 8.21
N HIS A 17 -19.12 17.30 8.69
CA HIS A 17 -18.01 16.39 8.45
C HIS A 17 -18.16 15.85 7.03
N SER A 18 -17.41 16.45 6.12
CA SER A 18 -17.22 15.87 4.79
C SER A 18 -16.29 14.68 4.91
N LEU A 19 -16.67 13.55 4.31
CA LEU A 19 -15.85 12.37 4.21
C LEU A 19 -15.56 12.10 2.73
N VAL A 20 -14.32 11.73 2.42
CA VAL A 20 -13.86 11.58 1.04
C VAL A 20 -13.41 10.14 0.81
N VAL A 21 -14.06 9.45 -0.12
CA VAL A 21 -13.60 8.15 -0.64
C VAL A 21 -13.25 8.34 -2.11
N ILE A 22 -11.99 8.13 -2.44
CA ILE A 22 -11.43 8.48 -3.75
C ILE A 22 -10.94 7.23 -4.48
N GLY A 23 -11.02 7.28 -5.81
CA GLY A 23 -10.47 6.29 -6.73
C GLY A 23 -10.80 6.66 -8.17
N CYS A 24 -10.22 5.97 -9.12
CA CYS A 24 -10.51 6.21 -10.54
C CYS A 24 -10.70 4.85 -11.28
N PRO A 25 -11.88 4.24 -11.15
CA PRO A 25 -13.04 4.56 -10.29
C PRO A 25 -12.82 4.23 -8.81
N VAL A 26 -13.76 4.65 -7.95
CA VAL A 26 -13.79 4.26 -6.54
C VAL A 26 -14.06 2.75 -6.44
N HIS A 27 -13.30 2.06 -5.58
CA HIS A 27 -13.53 0.64 -5.33
C HIS A 27 -14.89 0.42 -4.65
N PRO A 28 -15.77 -0.42 -5.20
CA PRO A 28 -17.12 -0.62 -4.66
C PRO A 28 -17.14 -1.06 -3.20
N ASP A 29 -16.27 -1.98 -2.82
CA ASP A 29 -16.20 -2.48 -1.45
C ASP A 29 -15.74 -1.40 -0.47
N ASN A 30 -14.79 -0.54 -0.87
CA ASN A 30 -14.37 0.60 -0.05
C ASN A 30 -15.53 1.56 0.20
N LEU A 31 -16.34 1.80 -0.82
CA LEU A 31 -17.51 2.66 -0.71
C LEU A 31 -18.58 2.04 0.19
N SER A 32 -18.93 0.78 -0.06
CA SER A 32 -19.96 0.04 0.70
C SER A 32 -19.58 -0.10 2.18
N GLU A 33 -18.34 -0.45 2.46
CA GLU A 33 -17.79 -0.57 3.82
C GLU A 33 -17.85 0.78 4.56
N THR A 34 -17.49 1.86 3.87
CA THR A 34 -17.54 3.20 4.45
C THR A 34 -18.97 3.63 4.75
N ILE A 35 -19.91 3.40 3.83
CA ILE A 35 -21.34 3.72 4.03
C ILE A 35 -21.88 2.90 5.20
N LEU A 36 -21.59 1.61 5.26
CA LEU A 36 -22.04 0.74 6.33
C LEU A 36 -21.52 1.21 7.69
N TYR A 37 -20.24 1.58 7.77
CA TYR A 37 -19.65 2.11 8.99
C TYR A 37 -20.34 3.39 9.43
N LEU A 38 -20.64 4.31 8.51
CA LEU A 38 -21.35 5.55 8.80
C LEU A 38 -22.79 5.30 9.31
N LEU A 39 -23.46 4.28 8.78
CA LEU A 39 -24.78 3.89 9.29
C LEU A 39 -24.71 3.38 10.74
N TYR A 40 -23.70 2.54 11.06
CA TYR A 40 -23.47 2.10 12.43
C TYR A 40 -23.09 3.26 13.36
N GLN A 41 -22.29 4.20 12.89
CA GLN A 41 -21.95 5.41 13.65
C GLN A 41 -23.19 6.28 13.89
N ALA A 42 -24.05 6.46 12.90
CA ALA A 42 -25.29 7.22 13.02
C ALA A 42 -26.30 6.55 14.00
N ALA A 43 -26.29 5.22 14.07
CA ALA A 43 -27.07 4.45 15.01
C ALA A 43 -26.46 4.41 16.44
N GLY A 44 -25.30 5.05 16.64
CA GLY A 44 -24.59 5.00 17.93
C GLY A 44 -23.90 3.66 18.24
N ALA A 45 -23.84 2.74 17.28
CA ALA A 45 -23.27 1.40 17.43
C ALA A 45 -21.76 1.35 17.09
N ALA A 46 -21.19 2.42 16.50
CA ALA A 46 -19.78 2.51 16.18
C ALA A 46 -19.21 3.86 16.60
N PRO A 47 -17.90 3.94 16.96
CA PRO A 47 -17.22 5.19 17.25
C PRO A 47 -17.11 6.08 16.02
N MET A 48 -16.65 7.32 16.21
CA MET A 48 -16.33 8.23 15.10
C MET A 48 -15.31 7.59 14.16
N ILE A 49 -15.56 7.68 12.86
CA ILE A 49 -14.68 7.18 11.82
C ILE A 49 -13.33 7.92 11.88
N PRO A 50 -12.18 7.20 12.02
CA PRO A 50 -10.88 7.84 12.00
C PRO A 50 -10.54 8.31 10.59
N LEU A 51 -10.33 9.63 10.44
CA LEU A 51 -9.99 10.26 9.17
C LEU A 51 -8.53 10.71 9.17
N ASP A 52 -7.94 10.76 7.99
CA ASP A 52 -6.65 11.40 7.76
C ASP A 52 -6.79 12.93 7.54
N GLU A 53 -5.69 13.62 7.31
CA GLU A 53 -5.63 15.07 7.05
C GLU A 53 -6.43 15.52 5.81
N HIS A 54 -6.79 14.57 4.94
CA HIS A 54 -7.57 14.80 3.73
C HIS A 54 -9.01 14.29 3.84
N LEU A 55 -9.49 14.05 5.06
CA LEU A 55 -10.84 13.55 5.37
C LEU A 55 -11.14 12.17 4.75
N ARG A 56 -10.11 11.35 4.57
CA ARG A 56 -10.23 9.98 4.04
C ARG A 56 -10.17 8.97 5.19
N PRO A 57 -10.95 7.86 5.14
CA PRO A 57 -10.87 6.81 6.16
C PRO A 57 -9.45 6.24 6.27
N GLN A 58 -8.86 6.27 7.47
CA GLN A 58 -7.48 5.84 7.67
C GLN A 58 -7.24 4.37 7.33
N TRP A 59 -8.22 3.49 7.56
CA TRP A 59 -8.06 2.07 7.22
C TRP A 59 -8.01 1.80 5.70
N LEU A 60 -8.56 2.69 4.87
CA LEU A 60 -8.51 2.58 3.42
C LEU A 60 -7.24 3.23 2.83
N PHE A 61 -6.79 4.31 3.44
CA PHE A 61 -5.73 5.17 2.90
C PHE A 61 -4.55 5.36 3.88
N GLY A 62 -4.38 4.46 4.84
CA GLY A 62 -3.26 4.47 5.79
C GLY A 62 -1.99 3.86 5.23
N ALA A 63 -2.12 2.76 4.50
CA ALA A 63 -1.00 2.03 3.90
C ALA A 63 -0.69 2.50 2.48
N THR A 64 0.57 2.35 2.06
CA THR A 64 0.96 2.66 0.68
C THR A 64 0.56 1.53 -0.27
N VAL A 65 0.40 1.88 -1.55
CA VAL A 65 0.21 0.89 -2.64
C VAL A 65 1.36 -0.12 -2.65
N HIS A 66 2.58 0.33 -2.34
CA HIS A 66 3.76 -0.51 -2.30
C HIS A 66 3.66 -1.63 -1.26
N GLU A 67 3.07 -1.37 -0.09
CA GLU A 67 2.91 -2.37 0.97
C GLU A 67 2.00 -3.54 0.59
N GLY A 68 1.06 -3.32 -0.33
CA GLY A 68 0.18 -4.36 -0.87
C GLY A 68 0.57 -4.87 -2.26
N CYS A 69 1.72 -4.45 -2.79
CA CYS A 69 2.16 -4.79 -4.13
C CYS A 69 2.99 -6.07 -4.14
N ASP A 70 2.61 -7.05 -4.97
CA ASP A 70 3.37 -8.31 -5.14
C ASP A 70 4.78 -8.07 -5.69
N ARG A 71 5.02 -6.89 -6.29
CA ARG A 71 6.32 -6.48 -6.83
C ARG A 71 7.20 -5.73 -5.83
N ALA A 72 6.77 -5.59 -4.56
CA ALA A 72 7.51 -4.87 -3.52
C ALA A 72 8.89 -5.46 -3.27
N GLY A 73 9.02 -6.78 -3.31
CA GLY A 73 10.30 -7.46 -3.15
C GLY A 73 11.34 -7.06 -4.21
N TYR A 74 10.93 -6.84 -5.44
CA TYR A 74 11.83 -6.35 -6.50
C TYR A 74 12.28 -4.91 -6.26
N TYR A 75 11.41 -4.05 -5.71
CA TYR A 75 11.79 -2.70 -5.33
C TYR A 75 12.88 -2.71 -4.25
N GLU A 76 12.73 -3.53 -3.22
CA GLU A 76 13.70 -3.68 -2.15
C GLU A 76 15.05 -4.24 -2.65
N GLN A 77 15.02 -5.01 -3.74
CA GLN A 77 16.21 -5.55 -4.39
C GLN A 77 16.84 -4.58 -5.40
N GLY A 78 16.16 -3.46 -5.70
CA GLY A 78 16.58 -2.53 -6.73
C GLY A 78 16.38 -3.06 -8.15
N GLU A 79 15.53 -4.09 -8.31
CA GLU A 79 15.21 -4.68 -9.60
C GLU A 79 13.98 -4.02 -10.23
N PHE A 80 14.23 -3.24 -11.27
CA PHE A 80 13.21 -2.46 -11.94
C PHE A 80 12.90 -3.00 -13.33
N ALA A 81 11.63 -2.93 -13.69
CA ALA A 81 11.15 -3.26 -15.03
C ALA A 81 11.66 -2.25 -16.06
N LYS A 82 12.01 -2.74 -17.23
CA LYS A 82 12.32 -1.92 -18.41
C LYS A 82 11.11 -1.81 -19.33
N THR A 83 10.23 -2.79 -19.29
CA THR A 83 9.03 -2.94 -20.12
C THR A 83 7.87 -3.42 -19.24
N TYR A 84 6.63 -3.20 -19.66
CA TYR A 84 5.43 -3.51 -18.86
C TYR A 84 5.15 -5.01 -18.70
N ASP A 85 5.68 -5.85 -19.58
CA ASP A 85 5.59 -7.31 -19.54
C ASP A 85 6.50 -7.94 -18.47
N SER A 86 7.43 -7.17 -17.94
CA SER A 86 8.35 -7.64 -16.90
C SER A 86 7.64 -7.81 -15.55
N PRO A 87 7.91 -8.88 -14.79
CA PRO A 87 7.39 -9.07 -13.44
C PRO A 87 8.02 -8.13 -12.39
N LYS A 88 9.09 -7.41 -12.75
CA LYS A 88 9.85 -6.54 -11.84
C LYS A 88 9.09 -5.27 -11.47
N CYS A 89 9.62 -4.50 -10.51
CA CYS A 89 8.99 -3.26 -10.04
C CYS A 89 8.88 -2.20 -11.14
N LEU A 90 7.69 -1.62 -11.29
CA LEU A 90 7.35 -0.67 -12.36
C LEU A 90 7.70 0.80 -12.03
N VAL A 91 8.43 1.08 -10.95
CA VAL A 91 8.72 2.46 -10.52
C VAL A 91 9.43 3.27 -11.60
N LYS A 92 10.34 2.67 -12.38
CA LYS A 92 11.02 3.34 -13.49
C LYS A 92 10.15 3.59 -14.71
N LEU A 93 8.99 2.96 -14.77
CA LEU A 93 7.99 3.17 -15.81
C LEU A 93 6.89 4.15 -15.38
N GLY A 94 7.08 4.87 -14.27
CA GLY A 94 6.17 5.90 -13.81
C GLY A 94 5.19 5.45 -12.72
N CYS A 95 5.45 4.33 -12.03
CA CYS A 95 4.60 3.89 -10.93
C CYS A 95 4.81 4.75 -9.68
N TRP A 96 3.74 5.35 -9.17
CA TRP A 96 3.72 6.15 -7.95
C TRP A 96 3.46 5.32 -6.68
N GLY A 97 3.41 3.99 -6.78
CA GLY A 97 3.08 3.08 -5.69
C GLY A 97 3.78 3.33 -4.35
N PRO A 98 5.09 3.65 -4.31
CA PRO A 98 5.81 3.88 -3.06
C PRO A 98 5.32 5.06 -2.23
N VAL A 99 4.69 6.06 -2.84
CA VAL A 99 4.24 7.29 -2.16
C VAL A 99 2.73 7.43 -2.07
N VAL A 100 1.99 6.64 -2.82
CA VAL A 100 0.52 6.69 -2.89
C VAL A 100 -0.11 5.82 -1.83
N LYS A 101 -1.02 6.38 -1.05
CA LYS A 101 -1.79 5.68 -0.03
C LYS A 101 -3.08 5.11 -0.62
N CYS A 102 -3.20 3.79 -0.67
CA CYS A 102 -4.37 3.09 -1.21
C CYS A 102 -4.35 1.61 -0.81
N ASN A 103 -5.48 1.06 -0.41
CA ASN A 103 -5.61 -0.34 0.00
C ASN A 103 -5.88 -1.30 -1.17
N VAL A 104 -6.18 -0.80 -2.37
CA VAL A 104 -6.64 -1.61 -3.51
C VAL A 104 -5.67 -2.74 -3.89
N PRO A 105 -4.34 -2.57 -3.92
CA PRO A 105 -3.43 -3.68 -4.21
C PRO A 105 -3.51 -4.82 -3.19
N LYS A 106 -3.77 -4.50 -1.92
CA LYS A 106 -3.93 -5.49 -0.85
C LYS A 106 -5.33 -6.11 -0.83
N ARG A 107 -6.37 -5.32 -1.08
CA ARG A 107 -7.76 -5.78 -1.13
C ARG A 107 -8.05 -6.58 -2.40
N GLY A 108 -7.51 -6.14 -3.52
CA GLY A 108 -7.80 -6.64 -4.87
C GLY A 108 -9.15 -6.17 -5.41
N TRP A 109 -9.27 -6.17 -6.74
CA TRP A 109 -10.52 -6.03 -7.46
C TRP A 109 -11.20 -7.40 -7.60
N ILE A 110 -12.49 -7.42 -7.91
CA ILE A 110 -13.23 -8.65 -8.29
C ILE A 110 -12.84 -9.85 -7.41
N ASN A 111 -13.32 -9.87 -6.18
CA ASN A 111 -13.06 -10.95 -5.20
C ASN A 111 -11.56 -11.18 -4.89
N GLY A 112 -10.78 -10.10 -4.80
CA GLY A 112 -9.38 -10.19 -4.40
C GLY A 112 -8.39 -10.45 -5.54
N VAL A 113 -8.82 -10.32 -6.79
CA VAL A 113 -7.92 -10.45 -7.94
C VAL A 113 -7.17 -9.14 -8.18
N GLY A 114 -5.96 -9.05 -7.66
CA GLY A 114 -4.97 -8.01 -7.96
C GLY A 114 -5.40 -6.56 -7.72
N GLY A 115 -4.46 -5.68 -7.83
CA GLY A 115 -4.60 -4.23 -7.90
C GLY A 115 -3.80 -3.69 -9.07
N CYS A 116 -3.72 -2.37 -9.23
CA CYS A 116 -3.08 -1.78 -10.40
C CYS A 116 -1.67 -2.35 -10.70
N PRO A 117 -0.72 -2.39 -9.74
CA PRO A 117 0.60 -2.96 -10.02
C PRO A 117 0.60 -4.49 -10.16
N ASN A 118 -0.28 -5.18 -9.45
CA ASN A 118 -0.33 -6.64 -9.41
C ASN A 118 -0.77 -7.22 -10.77
N VAL A 119 -1.64 -6.49 -11.48
CA VAL A 119 -2.09 -6.86 -12.83
C VAL A 119 -1.26 -6.25 -13.96
N GLY A 120 -0.11 -5.66 -13.65
CA GLY A 120 0.81 -5.12 -14.65
C GLY A 120 0.64 -3.65 -14.98
N GLY A 121 -0.32 -2.95 -14.38
CA GLY A 121 -0.48 -1.50 -14.52
C GLY A 121 0.37 -0.71 -13.52
N ILE A 122 0.72 0.52 -13.85
CA ILE A 122 1.35 1.43 -12.90
C ILE A 122 0.32 2.05 -11.96
N CYS A 123 0.75 2.42 -10.75
CA CYS A 123 -0.05 3.29 -9.90
C CYS A 123 0.07 4.73 -10.39
N ILE A 124 -1.05 5.34 -10.76
CA ILE A 124 -1.11 6.72 -11.29
C ILE A 124 -1.44 7.77 -10.21
N GLY A 125 -1.52 7.38 -8.95
CA GLY A 125 -1.77 8.32 -7.85
C GLY A 125 -3.22 8.76 -7.66
N CYS A 126 -4.20 8.03 -8.19
CA CYS A 126 -5.60 8.45 -8.26
C CYS A 126 -6.29 8.71 -6.91
N THR A 127 -5.70 8.28 -5.81
CA THR A 127 -6.20 8.49 -4.44
C THR A 127 -5.54 9.66 -3.73
N MET A 128 -4.56 10.30 -4.36
CA MET A 128 -3.79 11.37 -3.72
C MET A 128 -4.36 12.75 -4.05
N PRO A 129 -4.22 13.72 -3.11
CA PRO A 129 -4.60 15.10 -3.36
C PRO A 129 -3.84 15.71 -4.53
N GLY A 130 -4.57 16.42 -5.40
CA GLY A 130 -4.01 17.05 -6.59
C GLY A 130 -3.97 16.14 -7.83
N PHE A 131 -4.57 14.94 -7.73
CA PHE A 131 -4.81 14.11 -8.92
C PHE A 131 -5.91 14.75 -9.82
N PRO A 132 -5.77 14.77 -11.16
CA PRO A 132 -4.67 14.17 -11.93
C PRO A 132 -3.44 15.08 -12.10
N ASP A 133 -3.57 16.38 -11.92
CA ASP A 133 -2.62 17.40 -12.42
C ASP A 133 -1.20 17.24 -11.87
N LYS A 134 -1.06 16.90 -10.58
CA LYS A 134 0.24 16.70 -9.94
C LYS A 134 0.96 15.42 -10.37
N PHE A 135 0.26 14.52 -11.03
CA PHE A 135 0.77 13.19 -11.41
C PHE A 135 0.92 13.02 -12.92
N MET A 136 0.60 14.06 -13.67
CA MET A 136 0.80 14.08 -15.11
C MET A 136 2.21 14.58 -15.49
N PRO A 137 2.77 14.12 -16.63
CA PRO A 137 2.24 13.06 -17.48
C PRO A 137 2.35 11.67 -16.84
N PHE A 138 1.33 10.84 -17.03
CA PHE A 138 1.35 9.46 -16.56
C PHE A 138 2.34 8.63 -17.40
N MET A 139 2.88 7.55 -16.78
CA MET A 139 3.82 6.64 -17.43
C MET A 139 5.22 7.22 -17.69
N ASP A 140 5.53 8.38 -17.15
CA ASP A 140 6.88 8.90 -17.10
C ASP A 140 7.56 8.52 -15.79
N ALA A 141 8.87 8.34 -15.84
CA ALA A 141 9.63 8.06 -14.62
C ALA A 141 9.50 9.24 -13.64
N PRO A 142 9.14 8.99 -12.37
CA PRO A 142 8.97 10.06 -11.40
C PRO A 142 10.29 10.84 -11.21
N PRO A 143 10.21 12.14 -10.92
CA PRO A 143 11.40 12.96 -10.65
C PRO A 143 12.27 12.31 -9.57
N GLY A 144 13.57 12.19 -9.82
CA GLY A 144 14.49 11.54 -8.88
C GLY A 144 14.52 10.00 -8.94
N SER A 145 13.89 9.37 -9.92
CA SER A 145 13.87 7.91 -10.07
C SER A 145 15.27 7.26 -10.13
N LEU A 146 16.27 7.96 -10.66
CA LEU A 146 17.67 7.51 -10.68
C LEU A 146 18.28 7.50 -9.27
N VAL A 147 17.97 8.52 -8.45
CA VAL A 147 18.45 8.63 -7.06
C VAL A 147 17.68 7.68 -6.16
N SER A 148 16.36 7.53 -6.37
CA SER A 148 15.55 6.62 -5.58
C SER A 148 15.93 5.15 -5.80
N GLY A 149 16.41 4.79 -7.01
CA GLY A 149 16.88 3.44 -7.32
C GLY A 149 18.11 3.04 -6.49
N THR A 150 19.08 3.93 -6.37
CA THR A 150 20.30 3.69 -5.56
C THR A 150 20.01 3.79 -4.06
N ALA A 151 19.19 4.74 -3.64
CA ALA A 151 18.79 4.90 -2.24
C ALA A 151 17.94 3.71 -1.76
N SER A 152 17.01 3.20 -2.58
CA SER A 152 16.19 2.04 -2.23
C SER A 152 17.00 0.74 -2.17
N MET A 153 18.02 0.58 -3.03
CA MET A 153 18.95 -0.56 -2.93
C MET A 153 19.74 -0.54 -1.61
N ALA A 154 20.28 0.63 -1.25
CA ALA A 154 21.01 0.78 0.01
C ALA A 154 20.10 0.55 1.22
N TYR A 155 18.92 1.17 1.24
CA TYR A 155 17.95 1.05 2.31
C TYR A 155 17.38 -0.37 2.42
N GLY A 156 17.00 -0.98 1.29
CA GLY A 156 16.49 -2.35 1.24
C GLY A 156 17.53 -3.39 1.70
N SER A 157 18.82 -3.17 1.40
CA SER A 157 19.90 -4.06 1.88
C SER A 157 20.07 -3.97 3.40
N VAL A 158 20.00 -2.77 3.97
CA VAL A 158 20.07 -2.54 5.42
C VAL A 158 18.89 -3.18 6.13
N ILE A 159 17.66 -2.94 5.67
CA ILE A 159 16.45 -3.54 6.28
C ILE A 159 16.48 -5.06 6.20
N ARG A 160 16.92 -5.63 5.06
CA ARG A 160 17.07 -7.08 4.90
C ARG A 160 18.09 -7.65 5.88
N SER A 161 19.21 -6.98 6.05
CA SER A 161 20.24 -7.38 7.03
C SER A 161 19.70 -7.32 8.45
N LEU A 162 19.01 -6.25 8.84
CA LEU A 162 18.37 -6.10 10.15
C LEU A 162 17.29 -7.16 10.37
N ARG A 163 16.42 -7.41 9.39
CA ARG A 163 15.40 -8.45 9.46
C ARG A 163 16.00 -9.84 9.63
N ASN A 164 17.06 -10.15 8.89
CA ASN A 164 17.73 -11.43 9.01
C ASN A 164 18.40 -11.62 10.39
N ILE A 165 18.96 -10.56 10.97
CA ILE A 165 19.52 -10.58 12.34
C ILE A 165 18.40 -10.81 13.37
N THR A 166 17.26 -10.12 13.24
CA THR A 166 16.12 -10.25 14.17
C THR A 166 15.45 -11.61 14.05
N LEU A 167 15.32 -12.16 12.84
CA LEU A 167 14.75 -13.49 12.62
C LEU A 167 15.69 -14.59 13.15
N LYS A 168 17.00 -14.45 12.96
CA LYS A 168 17.99 -15.40 13.54
C LYS A 168 17.95 -15.36 15.08
N LYS A 169 17.87 -14.17 15.70
CA LYS A 169 17.72 -14.07 17.16
C LYS A 169 16.41 -14.69 17.65
N ARG A 170 15.30 -14.49 16.92
CA ARG A 170 14.00 -15.07 17.29
C ARG A 170 13.99 -16.61 17.16
N ALA A 171 14.61 -17.14 16.10
CA ALA A 171 14.77 -18.59 15.92
C ALA A 171 15.64 -19.21 17.03
N GLN A 172 16.69 -18.54 17.45
CA GLN A 172 17.51 -18.97 18.60
C GLN A 172 16.74 -18.93 19.92
N PHE A 173 15.85 -17.94 20.12
CA PHE A 173 15.05 -17.81 21.34
C PHE A 173 13.95 -18.88 21.44
N ILE A 174 13.38 -19.30 20.30
CA ILE A 174 12.37 -20.34 20.23
C ILE A 174 12.99 -21.73 20.43
N SER A 175 14.23 -21.96 19.99
CA SER A 175 14.93 -23.22 20.16
C SER A 175 15.50 -23.45 21.58
N CYS A 176 15.63 -22.39 22.38
CA CYS A 176 16.10 -22.48 23.78
C CYS A 176 14.97 -22.57 24.83
N GLY A 177 13.70 -22.55 24.42
CA GLY A 177 12.54 -22.56 25.34
C GLY A 177 11.92 -23.92 25.64
N SER A 178 12.38 -25.00 25.03
CA SER A 178 11.96 -26.37 25.32
C SER A 178 13.17 -27.16 25.81
N THR A 179 13.14 -27.52 27.08
CA THR A 179 14.11 -28.42 27.71
C THR A 179 14.03 -29.80 27.09
N VAL A 180 14.71 -30.01 26.00
CA VAL A 180 15.27 -31.34 25.58
C VAL A 180 16.33 -31.01 24.51
N ASP A 181 17.58 -31.38 24.84
CA ASP A 181 18.77 -31.51 24.01
C ASP A 181 18.88 -30.73 22.69
N CYS A 182 19.70 -29.66 22.74
CA CYS A 182 20.24 -29.02 21.55
C CYS A 182 21.34 -29.92 20.95
N PRO A 183 21.17 -30.54 19.79
CA PRO A 183 22.30 -31.12 19.05
C PRO A 183 23.07 -29.97 18.38
N ALA A 184 24.38 -30.00 18.58
CA ALA A 184 25.34 -29.10 17.99
C ALA A 184 25.25 -29.08 16.46
N ARG A 185 25.28 -27.85 15.93
CA ARG A 185 25.72 -27.42 14.59
C ARG A 185 25.87 -28.50 13.50
N GLY A 186 25.13 -28.35 12.47
CA GLY A 186 25.54 -28.77 11.13
C GLY A 186 24.50 -29.55 10.36
N THR A 187 23.69 -28.84 9.59
CA THR A 187 23.31 -29.29 8.23
C THR A 187 22.77 -28.10 7.45
N ARG A 188 23.46 -27.76 6.37
CA ARG A 188 22.97 -26.84 5.33
C ARG A 188 21.82 -27.56 4.64
N LEU A 189 20.70 -26.87 4.51
CA LEU A 189 19.69 -27.20 3.51
C LEU A 189 19.90 -26.27 2.30
N HIS A 190 20.05 -26.93 1.16
CA HIS A 190 20.17 -26.35 -0.18
C HIS A 190 18.89 -25.64 -0.60
#